data_d86a0903443827a5814f903055ec4669
#
_entry.id   d86a0903443827a5814f903055ec4669
#
_cell.length_a   1.000
_cell.length_b   1.000
_cell.length_c   1.000
_cell.angle_alpha   90.00
_cell.angle_beta   90.00
_cell.angle_gamma   90.00
#
_symmetry.space_group_name_H-M   'P 1'
#
loop_
_entity.id
_entity.type
_entity.pdbx_description
1 polymer ?
#
loop_
_entity_poly.entity_id
_entity_poly.type
_entity_poly.pdbx_seq_one_letter_code
_entity_poly.pdbx_strand_id
1 'polypeptide(L)'
;AFVASPELVTALAIAGDLTFNPLTDTLTNDKGEQVKLDPPTGDELPVKGFAVEDAGYQAPAADGSGVVLDVKSDSKRLQLLYPFSAWEGTDIKGLKLLIKAKGKCTTDHISMAGPWLKFRGHLDNISNNMLIGALNFFNEKTDSVKNQLTGEYGTVPNTQRAYKAAGVGSIVIGDENYGEGSSREHAAMEPRHLGVRVVMVKSFARIHETNLKKQGMLALTFANKEDYDKIQE
;
A
#
# COMPACT_ATOMS: atom_id res chain seq x y z
N ALA A 1 13.16 2.38 -19.19
CA ALA A 1 12.88 0.98 -18.91
C ALA A 1 11.97 0.43 -20.00
N PHE A 2 12.22 -0.81 -20.44
CA PHE A 2 11.38 -1.51 -21.40
C PHE A 2 10.59 -2.61 -20.68
N VAL A 3 9.37 -2.84 -21.09
CA VAL A 3 8.53 -3.93 -20.58
C VAL A 3 8.26 -4.90 -21.74
N ALA A 4 8.62 -6.16 -21.53
CA ALA A 4 8.45 -7.22 -22.51
C ALA A 4 8.14 -8.54 -21.80
N SER A 5 7.85 -9.62 -22.56
CA SER A 5 7.70 -10.95 -21.99
C SER A 5 9.04 -11.46 -21.40
N PRO A 6 9.00 -12.36 -20.41
CA PRO A 6 10.22 -12.93 -19.82
C PRO A 6 11.17 -13.54 -20.86
N GLU A 7 10.63 -14.21 -21.87
CA GLU A 7 11.38 -14.87 -22.93
C GLU A 7 12.14 -13.85 -23.78
N LEU A 8 11.47 -12.75 -24.16
CA LEU A 8 12.10 -11.68 -24.93
C LEU A 8 13.17 -10.96 -24.11
N VAL A 9 12.90 -10.67 -22.85
CA VAL A 9 13.89 -10.06 -21.93
C VAL A 9 15.12 -10.95 -21.81
N THR A 10 14.93 -12.27 -21.67
CA THR A 10 16.03 -13.23 -21.59
C THR A 10 16.85 -13.26 -22.89
N ALA A 11 16.19 -13.32 -24.05
CA ALA A 11 16.85 -13.32 -25.34
C ALA A 11 17.69 -12.05 -25.57
N LEU A 12 17.14 -10.88 -25.28
CA LEU A 12 17.84 -9.59 -25.39
C LEU A 12 19.01 -9.48 -24.41
N ALA A 13 18.86 -10.03 -23.18
CA ALA A 13 19.93 -10.05 -22.18
C ALA A 13 21.11 -10.95 -22.61
N ILE A 14 20.83 -12.11 -23.20
CA ILE A 14 21.83 -13.02 -23.74
C ILE A 14 22.56 -12.39 -24.95
N ALA A 15 21.79 -11.75 -25.84
CA ALA A 15 22.35 -11.08 -27.02
C ALA A 15 23.19 -9.85 -26.66
N GLY A 16 22.87 -9.16 -25.54
CA GLY A 16 23.48 -7.89 -25.18
C GLY A 16 23.08 -6.72 -26.12
N ASP A 17 22.08 -6.92 -26.95
CA ASP A 17 21.63 -5.98 -27.98
C ASP A 17 20.11 -5.87 -27.99
N LEU A 18 19.59 -4.66 -27.84
CA LEU A 18 18.14 -4.39 -27.84
C LEU A 18 17.51 -4.44 -29.24
N THR A 19 18.33 -4.49 -30.29
CA THR A 19 17.86 -4.63 -31.67
C THR A 19 17.77 -6.09 -32.14
N PHE A 20 18.28 -7.03 -31.31
CA PHE A 20 18.24 -8.47 -31.60
C PHE A 20 16.79 -8.97 -31.70
N ASN A 21 16.48 -9.64 -32.82
CA ASN A 21 15.20 -10.29 -33.01
C ASN A 21 15.33 -11.81 -32.84
N PRO A 22 14.90 -12.41 -31.71
CA PRO A 22 15.08 -13.83 -31.43
C PRO A 22 14.34 -14.75 -32.41
N LEU A 23 13.38 -14.23 -33.18
CA LEU A 23 12.65 -15.01 -34.18
C LEU A 23 13.45 -15.21 -35.49
N THR A 24 14.36 -14.28 -35.80
CA THR A 24 15.09 -14.27 -37.07
C THR A 24 16.62 -14.38 -36.92
N ASP A 25 17.14 -13.79 -35.84
CA ASP A 25 18.57 -13.62 -35.66
C ASP A 25 19.20 -14.84 -34.96
N THR A 26 20.49 -14.98 -35.08
CA THR A 26 21.29 -16.03 -34.44
C THR A 26 22.38 -15.41 -33.57
N LEU A 27 22.82 -16.15 -32.57
CA LEU A 27 23.96 -15.84 -31.70
C LEU A 27 25.14 -16.70 -32.07
N THR A 28 26.36 -16.21 -31.84
CA THR A 28 27.58 -17.01 -32.01
C THR A 28 28.00 -17.53 -30.65
N ASN A 29 28.13 -18.87 -30.52
CA ASN A 29 28.59 -19.49 -29.28
C ASN A 29 30.15 -19.45 -29.18
N ASP A 30 30.68 -19.93 -28.07
CA ASP A 30 32.13 -19.95 -27.79
C ASP A 30 32.94 -20.78 -28.79
N LYS A 31 32.29 -21.65 -29.58
CA LYS A 31 32.91 -22.47 -30.63
C LYS A 31 32.83 -21.80 -32.00
N GLY A 32 32.22 -20.63 -32.11
CA GLY A 32 32.04 -19.92 -33.37
C GLY A 32 30.83 -20.41 -34.20
N GLU A 33 29.96 -21.23 -33.61
CA GLU A 33 28.79 -21.77 -34.29
C GLU A 33 27.60 -20.80 -34.15
N GLN A 34 26.76 -20.70 -35.19
CA GLN A 34 25.53 -19.93 -35.15
C GLN A 34 24.43 -20.71 -34.43
N VAL A 35 23.93 -20.16 -33.37
CA VAL A 35 22.87 -20.75 -32.55
C VAL A 35 21.62 -19.86 -32.57
N LYS A 36 20.48 -20.45 -32.84
CA LYS A 36 19.18 -19.82 -32.74
C LYS A 36 18.56 -20.16 -31.41
N LEU A 37 17.95 -19.15 -30.75
CA LEU A 37 17.15 -19.38 -29.56
C LEU A 37 15.78 -19.90 -29.99
N ASP A 38 15.40 -21.08 -29.53
CA ASP A 38 14.07 -21.63 -29.75
C ASP A 38 13.05 -20.93 -28.82
N PRO A 39 11.85 -20.60 -29.35
CA PRO A 39 10.81 -20.06 -28.51
C PRO A 39 10.31 -21.12 -27.52
N PRO A 40 9.99 -20.72 -26.25
CA PRO A 40 9.41 -21.66 -25.28
C PRO A 40 8.03 -22.14 -25.76
N THR A 41 7.70 -23.39 -25.46
CA THR A 41 6.38 -23.98 -25.79
C THR A 41 5.35 -23.68 -24.71
N GLY A 42 5.77 -23.26 -23.53
CA GLY A 42 4.92 -22.98 -22.38
C GLY A 42 4.67 -24.20 -21.47
N ASP A 43 5.14 -25.38 -21.89
CA ASP A 43 4.93 -26.64 -21.17
C ASP A 43 6.24 -27.17 -20.52
N GLU A 44 7.32 -26.40 -20.63
CA GLU A 44 8.61 -26.82 -20.12
C GLU A 44 8.63 -26.81 -18.60
N LEU A 45 8.84 -27.99 -18.05
CA LEU A 45 9.17 -28.19 -16.64
C LEU A 45 10.69 -28.41 -16.51
N PRO A 46 11.29 -28.09 -15.35
CA PRO A 46 12.68 -28.45 -15.11
C PRO A 46 12.92 -29.94 -15.38
N VAL A 47 13.88 -30.29 -16.22
CA VAL A 47 14.16 -31.69 -16.61
C VAL A 47 14.42 -32.61 -15.40
N LYS A 48 14.96 -32.05 -14.33
CA LYS A 48 15.20 -32.76 -13.04
C LYS A 48 14.03 -32.65 -12.07
N GLY A 49 12.88 -32.11 -12.49
CA GLY A 49 11.78 -31.77 -11.62
C GLY A 49 12.09 -30.59 -10.68
N PHE A 50 11.18 -30.31 -9.80
CA PHE A 50 11.37 -29.29 -8.75
C PHE A 50 12.15 -29.91 -7.58
N ALA A 51 12.98 -29.10 -6.92
CA ALA A 51 13.63 -29.52 -5.67
C ALA A 51 12.54 -29.78 -4.61
N VAL A 52 12.52 -31.00 -4.09
CA VAL A 52 11.54 -31.44 -3.06
C VAL A 52 12.10 -31.27 -1.66
N GLU A 53 13.41 -31.09 -1.53
CA GLU A 53 14.10 -30.91 -0.27
C GLU A 53 14.44 -29.44 -0.05
N ASP A 54 13.91 -28.88 1.04
CA ASP A 54 14.30 -27.56 1.50
C ASP A 54 15.26 -27.71 2.69
N ALA A 55 16.57 -27.80 2.36
CA ALA A 55 17.62 -27.89 3.36
C ALA A 55 17.74 -26.63 4.24
N GLY A 56 17.07 -25.53 3.86
CA GLY A 56 17.02 -24.27 4.61
C GLY A 56 15.83 -24.15 5.55
N TYR A 57 14.86 -25.06 5.46
CA TYR A 57 13.68 -25.01 6.32
C TYR A 57 14.03 -25.29 7.79
N GLN A 58 13.74 -24.33 8.64
CA GLN A 58 13.81 -24.46 10.08
C GLN A 58 12.39 -24.43 10.65
N ALA A 59 11.93 -25.57 11.16
CA ALA A 59 10.61 -25.64 11.78
C ALA A 59 10.55 -24.70 13.00
N PRO A 60 9.47 -23.93 13.18
CA PRO A 60 9.27 -23.19 14.41
C PRO A 60 9.16 -24.14 15.61
N ALA A 61 9.48 -23.64 16.80
CA ALA A 61 9.24 -24.39 18.03
C ALA A 61 7.75 -24.75 18.15
N ALA A 62 7.45 -25.97 18.60
CA ALA A 62 6.07 -26.41 18.81
C ALA A 62 5.33 -25.55 19.84
N ASP A 63 6.04 -25.05 20.84
CA ASP A 63 5.55 -24.06 21.81
C ASP A 63 6.40 -22.80 21.76
N GLY A 64 5.77 -21.69 21.38
CA GLY A 64 6.38 -20.38 21.33
C GLY A 64 6.09 -19.49 22.55
N SER A 65 5.44 -20.01 23.58
CA SER A 65 5.01 -19.24 24.76
C SER A 65 6.19 -18.62 25.54
N GLY A 66 7.36 -19.24 25.48
CA GLY A 66 8.58 -18.74 26.11
C GLY A 66 9.37 -17.73 25.28
N VAL A 67 8.93 -17.40 24.05
CA VAL A 67 9.63 -16.46 23.17
C VAL A 67 9.33 -15.03 23.59
N VAL A 68 10.36 -14.28 23.96
CA VAL A 68 10.26 -12.86 24.29
C VAL A 68 10.77 -12.05 23.10
N LEU A 69 9.96 -11.12 22.63
CA LEU A 69 10.36 -10.16 21.60
C LEU A 69 11.08 -8.97 22.28
N ASP A 70 12.39 -8.89 22.10
CA ASP A 70 13.19 -7.78 22.63
C ASP A 70 13.21 -6.61 21.67
N VAL A 71 12.19 -5.75 21.76
CA VAL A 71 12.14 -4.48 21.05
C VAL A 71 12.40 -3.35 22.03
N LYS A 72 13.50 -2.60 21.83
CA LYS A 72 13.83 -1.46 22.65
C LYS A 72 12.70 -0.44 22.67
N SER A 73 12.37 0.10 23.84
CA SER A 73 11.27 1.06 24.02
C SER A 73 11.46 2.37 23.25
N ASP A 74 12.71 2.75 22.96
CA ASP A 74 13.09 3.93 22.20
C ASP A 74 13.38 3.64 20.72
N SER A 75 13.10 2.42 20.26
CA SER A 75 13.30 2.05 18.86
C SER A 75 12.46 2.93 17.95
N LYS A 76 13.11 3.49 16.92
CA LYS A 76 12.44 4.27 15.87
C LYS A 76 11.98 3.42 14.69
N ARG A 77 12.51 2.20 14.56
CA ARG A 77 12.28 1.31 13.41
C ARG A 77 11.34 0.15 13.71
N LEU A 78 11.24 -0.26 14.97
CA LEU A 78 10.43 -1.39 15.42
C LEU A 78 9.48 -0.95 16.52
N GLN A 79 8.26 -1.45 16.47
CA GLN A 79 7.22 -1.25 17.47
C GLN A 79 6.52 -2.57 17.72
N LEU A 80 6.31 -2.92 18.99
CA LEU A 80 5.40 -4.01 19.32
C LEU A 80 3.97 -3.58 18.98
N LEU A 81 3.33 -4.35 18.10
CA LEU A 81 1.96 -4.08 17.68
C LEU A 81 1.02 -5.04 18.40
N TYR A 82 -0.10 -4.49 18.83
CA TYR A 82 -1.23 -5.25 19.32
C TYR A 82 -2.34 -5.26 18.27
N PRO A 83 -3.14 -6.32 18.19
CA PRO A 83 -4.30 -6.35 17.30
C PRO A 83 -5.20 -5.13 17.53
N PHE A 84 -5.74 -4.59 16.45
CA PHE A 84 -6.77 -3.56 16.56
C PHE A 84 -7.99 -4.12 17.27
N SER A 85 -8.62 -3.30 18.11
CA SER A 85 -9.85 -3.70 18.79
C SER A 85 -10.94 -4.08 17.80
N ALA A 86 -11.67 -5.15 18.10
CA ALA A 86 -12.85 -5.51 17.33
C ALA A 86 -13.92 -4.40 17.40
N TRP A 87 -14.85 -4.45 16.46
CA TRP A 87 -16.03 -3.58 16.52
C TRP A 87 -16.94 -3.98 17.69
N GLU A 88 -17.38 -3.00 18.44
CA GLU A 88 -18.20 -3.18 19.66
C GLU A 88 -19.70 -3.42 19.37
N GLY A 89 -20.09 -3.56 18.11
CA GLY A 89 -21.48 -3.78 17.71
C GLY A 89 -22.36 -2.51 17.72
N THR A 90 -21.77 -1.34 17.98
CA THR A 90 -22.50 -0.07 18.02
C THR A 90 -22.29 0.76 16.76
N ASP A 91 -23.28 1.59 16.42
CA ASP A 91 -23.18 2.53 15.30
C ASP A 91 -22.00 3.49 15.48
N ILE A 92 -21.29 3.76 14.40
CA ILE A 92 -20.25 4.79 14.38
C ILE A 92 -20.92 6.14 14.12
N LYS A 93 -20.86 7.05 15.10
CA LYS A 93 -21.51 8.37 15.06
C LYS A 93 -20.51 9.49 15.35
N GLY A 94 -20.85 10.72 14.92
CA GLY A 94 -20.09 11.92 15.24
C GLY A 94 -18.71 12.02 14.60
N LEU A 95 -18.46 11.28 13.50
CA LEU A 95 -17.20 11.34 12.77
C LEU A 95 -16.93 12.76 12.27
N LYS A 96 -15.66 13.17 12.38
CA LYS A 96 -15.17 14.42 11.78
C LYS A 96 -14.58 14.18 10.41
N LEU A 97 -14.84 15.08 9.47
CA LEU A 97 -14.17 15.06 8.19
C LEU A 97 -12.68 15.33 8.40
N LEU A 98 -11.83 14.39 7.99
CA LEU A 98 -10.38 14.60 8.01
C LEU A 98 -9.94 15.31 6.75
N ILE A 99 -10.27 14.74 5.59
CA ILE A 99 -9.94 15.28 4.28
C ILE A 99 -10.97 14.84 3.25
N LYS A 100 -11.27 15.72 2.30
CA LYS A 100 -11.92 15.41 1.02
C LYS A 100 -10.84 15.48 -0.06
N ALA A 101 -10.35 14.33 -0.49
CA ALA A 101 -9.29 14.25 -1.50
C ALA A 101 -9.85 14.58 -2.89
N LYS A 102 -9.21 15.52 -3.58
CA LYS A 102 -9.56 15.96 -4.94
C LYS A 102 -8.84 15.12 -5.98
N GLY A 103 -9.59 14.51 -6.89
CA GLY A 103 -9.05 13.78 -8.03
C GLY A 103 -8.23 12.54 -7.62
N LYS A 104 -7.18 12.25 -8.34
CA LYS A 104 -6.38 11.03 -8.17
C LYS A 104 -5.68 10.97 -6.82
N CYS A 105 -6.02 9.98 -6.01
CA CYS A 105 -5.37 9.69 -4.73
C CYS A 105 -4.81 8.26 -4.76
N THR A 106 -3.51 8.14 -4.99
CA THR A 106 -2.81 6.85 -5.07
C THR A 106 -2.35 6.38 -3.70
N THR A 107 -1.91 5.12 -3.60
CA THR A 107 -1.28 4.61 -2.38
C THR A 107 -0.01 5.38 -2.01
N ASP A 108 0.69 6.01 -2.96
CA ASP A 108 1.80 6.92 -2.69
C ASP A 108 1.37 8.24 -2.05
N HIS A 109 0.16 8.70 -2.33
CA HIS A 109 -0.40 9.88 -1.68
C HIS A 109 -0.88 9.57 -0.25
N ILE A 110 -1.25 8.30 0.02
CA ILE A 110 -1.77 7.86 1.33
C ILE A 110 -0.65 7.42 2.26
N SER A 111 0.31 6.63 1.76
CA SER A 111 1.47 6.13 2.50
C SER A 111 2.67 6.09 1.57
N MET A 112 3.48 7.13 1.61
CA MET A 112 4.64 7.26 0.73
C MET A 112 5.69 6.18 0.99
N ALA A 113 6.36 5.77 -0.09
CA ALA A 113 7.58 4.95 -0.05
C ALA A 113 8.83 5.82 0.19
N GLY A 114 9.97 5.39 -0.35
CA GLY A 114 11.24 6.10 -0.25
C GLY A 114 11.77 6.17 1.18
N PRO A 115 12.11 7.35 1.70
CA PRO A 115 12.70 7.50 3.04
C PRO A 115 11.83 6.97 4.18
N TRP A 116 10.52 6.87 3.98
CA TRP A 116 9.58 6.37 4.98
C TRP A 116 9.67 4.86 5.21
N LEU A 117 10.20 4.11 4.23
CA LEU A 117 10.31 2.65 4.31
C LEU A 117 11.17 2.16 5.47
N LYS A 118 12.04 2.99 6.01
CA LYS A 118 12.80 2.69 7.23
C LYS A 118 11.92 2.48 8.47
N PHE A 119 10.68 2.98 8.44
CA PHE A 119 9.72 2.88 9.54
C PHE A 119 8.67 1.76 9.34
N ARG A 120 8.85 0.88 8.35
CA ARG A 120 7.86 -0.20 8.08
C ARG A 120 7.51 -1.06 9.30
N GLY A 121 8.46 -1.28 10.19
CA GLY A 121 8.26 -2.04 11.41
C GLY A 121 7.76 -1.20 12.60
N HIS A 122 7.49 0.10 12.40
CA HIS A 122 7.03 1.01 13.44
C HIS A 122 5.81 1.80 12.96
N LEU A 123 4.63 1.26 13.21
CA LEU A 123 3.38 1.79 12.67
C LEU A 123 3.11 3.23 13.08
N ASP A 124 3.40 3.61 14.32
CA ASP A 124 3.18 4.98 14.76
C ASP A 124 4.09 5.99 14.04
N ASN A 125 5.36 5.65 13.82
CA ASN A 125 6.30 6.52 13.11
C ASN A 125 5.97 6.64 11.62
N ILE A 126 5.64 5.54 10.94
CA ILE A 126 5.27 5.60 9.52
C ILE A 126 3.96 6.36 9.32
N SER A 127 3.06 6.33 10.29
CA SER A 127 1.78 7.06 10.22
C SER A 127 1.95 8.59 10.18
N ASN A 128 3.16 9.13 10.38
CA ASN A 128 3.44 10.55 10.16
C ASN A 128 3.45 10.94 8.68
N ASN A 129 3.37 9.98 7.75
CA ASN A 129 3.18 10.25 6.33
C ASN A 129 1.75 10.03 5.82
N MET A 130 0.81 9.71 6.73
CA MET A 130 -0.57 9.42 6.34
C MET A 130 -1.20 10.59 5.59
N LEU A 131 -1.57 10.33 4.33
CA LEU A 131 -2.29 11.27 3.44
C LEU A 131 -1.58 12.60 3.15
N ILE A 132 -0.28 12.73 3.45
CA ILE A 132 0.46 13.99 3.19
C ILE A 132 0.59 14.31 1.71
N GLY A 133 0.41 13.34 0.81
CA GLY A 133 0.40 13.55 -0.64
C GLY A 133 -0.99 13.75 -1.23
N ALA A 134 -2.05 13.61 -0.45
CA ALA A 134 -3.41 13.80 -0.93
C ALA A 134 -3.74 15.30 -1.08
N LEU A 135 -4.32 15.67 -2.23
CA LEU A 135 -4.74 17.04 -2.50
C LEU A 135 -6.08 17.31 -1.81
N ASN A 136 -6.15 18.27 -0.91
CA ASN A 136 -7.39 18.65 -0.26
C ASN A 136 -8.29 19.44 -1.23
N PHE A 137 -9.54 19.01 -1.38
CA PHE A 137 -10.53 19.63 -2.27
C PHE A 137 -10.81 21.10 -1.96
N PHE A 138 -10.80 21.46 -0.68
CA PHE A 138 -11.28 22.80 -0.25
C PHE A 138 -10.24 23.89 -0.41
N ASN A 139 -8.96 23.59 -0.24
CA ASN A 139 -7.89 24.59 -0.32
C ASN A 139 -6.83 24.29 -1.39
N GLU A 140 -6.99 23.18 -2.12
CA GLU A 140 -6.08 22.73 -3.20
C GLU A 140 -4.61 22.58 -2.76
N LYS A 141 -4.39 22.25 -1.48
CA LYS A 141 -3.05 22.01 -0.92
C LYS A 141 -2.90 20.57 -0.48
N THR A 142 -1.68 20.08 -0.53
CA THR A 142 -1.29 18.82 0.10
C THR A 142 -0.92 19.06 1.56
N ASP A 143 -1.08 18.02 2.39
CA ASP A 143 -0.78 18.05 3.82
C ASP A 143 -1.36 19.28 4.56
N SER A 144 -2.55 19.69 4.18
CA SER A 144 -3.23 20.86 4.76
C SER A 144 -4.73 20.59 4.88
N VAL A 145 -5.21 20.40 6.09
CA VAL A 145 -6.61 20.10 6.41
C VAL A 145 -7.10 20.92 7.59
N LYS A 146 -8.39 21.22 7.60
CA LYS A 146 -9.02 21.94 8.71
C LYS A 146 -9.31 21.00 9.87
N ASN A 147 -8.84 21.34 11.04
CA ASN A 147 -9.22 20.67 12.26
C ASN A 147 -10.65 21.08 12.66
N GLN A 148 -11.60 20.15 12.57
CA GLN A 148 -13.01 20.40 12.85
C GLN A 148 -13.32 20.66 14.35
N LEU A 149 -12.32 20.50 15.24
CA LEU A 149 -12.46 20.81 16.66
C LEU A 149 -12.02 22.24 16.97
N THR A 150 -11.04 22.77 16.23
CA THR A 150 -10.45 24.11 16.50
C THR A 150 -10.75 25.12 15.40
N GLY A 151 -11.07 24.67 14.19
CA GLY A 151 -11.22 25.52 13.00
C GLY A 151 -9.90 25.88 12.31
N GLU A 152 -8.75 25.51 12.88
CA GLU A 152 -7.43 25.84 12.33
C GLU A 152 -6.97 24.79 11.30
N TYR A 153 -6.13 25.22 10.35
CA TYR A 153 -5.49 24.34 9.40
C TYR A 153 -4.18 23.77 9.96
N GLY A 154 -3.96 22.47 9.70
CA GLY A 154 -2.76 21.74 10.11
C GLY A 154 -2.41 20.63 9.15
N THR A 155 -1.31 19.91 9.41
CA THR A 155 -0.95 18.71 8.66
C THR A 155 -1.96 17.59 8.89
N VAL A 156 -2.14 16.72 7.90
CA VAL A 156 -3.13 15.63 8.00
C VAL A 156 -2.84 14.70 9.19
N PRO A 157 -1.59 14.20 9.40
CA PRO A 157 -1.30 13.32 10.52
C PRO A 157 -1.51 14.00 11.88
N ASN A 158 -1.11 15.26 12.04
CA ASN A 158 -1.26 15.96 13.31
C ASN A 158 -2.73 16.25 13.63
N THR A 159 -3.52 16.64 12.63
CA THR A 159 -4.97 16.83 12.80
C THR A 159 -5.64 15.53 13.23
N GLN A 160 -5.28 14.40 12.59
CA GLN A 160 -5.83 13.10 12.96
C GLN A 160 -5.38 12.64 14.35
N ARG A 161 -4.12 12.92 14.74
CA ARG A 161 -3.65 12.66 16.09
C ARG A 161 -4.43 13.49 17.14
N ALA A 162 -4.77 14.73 16.82
CA ALA A 162 -5.62 15.55 17.69
C ALA A 162 -7.03 14.95 17.85
N TYR A 163 -7.64 14.45 16.76
CA TYR A 163 -8.92 13.75 16.85
C TYR A 163 -8.82 12.48 17.71
N LYS A 164 -7.79 11.68 17.52
CA LYS A 164 -7.54 10.48 18.31
C LYS A 164 -7.39 10.81 19.80
N ALA A 165 -6.63 11.85 20.13
CA ALA A 165 -6.45 12.32 21.52
C ALA A 165 -7.74 12.81 22.15
N ALA A 166 -8.64 13.40 21.36
CA ALA A 166 -9.97 13.82 21.79
C ALA A 166 -11.00 12.68 21.83
N GLY A 167 -10.62 11.44 21.50
CA GLY A 167 -11.52 10.29 21.44
C GLY A 167 -12.52 10.34 20.28
N VAL A 168 -12.23 11.13 19.23
CA VAL A 168 -13.14 11.33 18.10
C VAL A 168 -12.64 10.57 16.89
N GLY A 169 -13.52 9.77 16.26
CA GLY A 169 -13.23 9.13 14.98
C GLY A 169 -13.38 10.08 13.80
N SER A 170 -12.81 9.71 12.67
CA SER A 170 -12.88 10.52 11.45
C SER A 170 -13.25 9.71 10.21
N ILE A 171 -13.60 10.45 9.16
CA ILE A 171 -13.91 9.97 7.83
C ILE A 171 -12.99 10.64 6.80
N VAL A 172 -12.54 9.86 5.85
CA VAL A 172 -11.85 10.31 4.63
C VAL A 172 -12.81 10.20 3.46
N ILE A 173 -12.92 11.26 2.69
CA ILE A 173 -13.70 11.29 1.44
C ILE A 173 -12.72 11.27 0.27
N GLY A 174 -12.92 10.35 -0.66
CA GLY A 174 -12.08 10.21 -1.85
C GLY A 174 -12.87 10.33 -3.15
N ASP A 175 -12.14 10.58 -4.22
CA ASP A 175 -12.66 10.69 -5.59
C ASP A 175 -12.61 9.31 -6.30
N GLU A 176 -12.48 9.28 -7.61
CA GLU A 176 -12.44 8.07 -8.42
C GLU A 176 -11.14 7.28 -8.22
N ASN A 177 -11.26 5.96 -8.27
CA ASN A 177 -10.15 5.01 -8.20
C ASN A 177 -9.19 5.23 -7.02
N TYR A 178 -9.74 5.56 -5.85
CA TYR A 178 -8.99 5.87 -4.63
C TYR A 178 -8.11 4.69 -4.21
N GLY A 179 -6.83 4.96 -3.95
CA GLY A 179 -5.85 3.96 -3.53
C GLY A 179 -5.24 3.16 -4.68
N GLU A 180 -5.33 3.68 -5.92
CA GLU A 180 -4.63 3.11 -7.07
C GLU A 180 -3.12 3.03 -6.82
N GLY A 181 -2.46 2.04 -7.41
CA GLY A 181 -1.00 1.89 -7.37
C GLY A 181 -0.56 0.63 -6.64
N SER A 182 0.61 0.70 -6.01
CA SER A 182 1.21 -0.45 -5.30
C SER A 182 0.32 -0.95 -4.18
N SER A 183 0.29 -2.27 -3.98
CA SER A 183 -0.36 -2.89 -2.83
C SER A 183 0.39 -2.56 -1.54
N ARG A 184 -0.10 -1.60 -0.79
CA ARG A 184 0.50 -1.14 0.48
C ARG A 184 -0.49 -1.29 1.61
N GLU A 185 -0.23 -2.26 2.47
CA GLU A 185 -1.02 -2.48 3.68
C GLU A 185 -0.95 -1.27 4.62
N HIS A 186 0.19 -0.60 4.67
CA HIS A 186 0.38 0.63 5.47
C HIS A 186 -0.62 1.72 5.09
N ALA A 187 -0.98 1.85 3.81
CA ALA A 187 -2.00 2.79 3.36
C ALA A 187 -3.40 2.53 3.97
N ALA A 188 -3.63 1.34 4.53
CA ALA A 188 -4.83 1.02 5.30
C ALA A 188 -4.54 0.97 6.82
N MET A 189 -3.36 0.50 7.22
CA MET A 189 -2.99 0.38 8.63
C MET A 189 -2.81 1.75 9.30
N GLU A 190 -2.20 2.71 8.63
CA GLU A 190 -1.93 4.05 9.16
C GLU A 190 -3.22 4.81 9.49
N PRO A 191 -4.18 4.95 8.58
CA PRO A 191 -5.48 5.56 8.91
C PRO A 191 -6.17 4.83 10.07
N ARG A 192 -6.18 3.49 10.04
CA ARG A 192 -6.77 2.69 11.11
C ARG A 192 -6.09 2.94 12.46
N HIS A 193 -4.77 2.96 12.48
CA HIS A 193 -3.97 3.20 13.69
C HIS A 193 -4.24 4.58 14.28
N LEU A 194 -4.33 5.61 13.44
CA LEU A 194 -4.57 6.97 13.89
C LEU A 194 -6.05 7.26 14.21
N GLY A 195 -6.98 6.34 13.91
CA GLY A 195 -8.39 6.46 14.32
C GLY A 195 -9.36 6.90 13.23
N VAL A 196 -8.95 6.87 11.95
CA VAL A 196 -9.90 6.93 10.83
C VAL A 196 -10.77 5.69 10.89
N ARG A 197 -12.09 5.85 10.74
CA ARG A 197 -13.06 4.75 10.81
C ARG A 197 -13.70 4.41 9.48
N VAL A 198 -13.87 5.41 8.64
CA VAL A 198 -14.58 5.30 7.36
C VAL A 198 -13.74 5.93 6.26
N VAL A 199 -13.68 5.24 5.13
CA VAL A 199 -13.22 5.81 3.86
C VAL A 199 -14.39 5.68 2.89
N MET A 200 -14.93 6.81 2.41
CA MET A 200 -16.05 6.85 1.46
C MET A 200 -15.61 7.56 0.18
N VAL A 201 -15.82 6.91 -0.96
CA VAL A 201 -15.25 7.35 -2.23
C VAL A 201 -16.26 7.21 -3.38
N LYS A 202 -15.99 7.84 -4.52
CA LYS A 202 -16.74 7.57 -5.76
C LYS A 202 -16.45 6.15 -6.28
N SER A 203 -15.18 5.70 -6.22
CA SER A 203 -14.77 4.33 -6.50
C SER A 203 -13.41 4.01 -5.89
N PHE A 204 -13.18 2.74 -5.57
CA PHE A 204 -11.91 2.23 -5.05
C PHE A 204 -11.06 1.54 -6.12
N ALA A 205 -9.74 1.62 -5.95
CA ALA A 205 -8.86 0.57 -6.46
C ALA A 205 -9.07 -0.72 -5.63
N ARG A 206 -9.32 -1.84 -6.31
CA ARG A 206 -9.76 -3.10 -5.69
C ARG A 206 -8.89 -3.58 -4.55
N ILE A 207 -7.56 -3.54 -4.72
CA ILE A 207 -6.62 -4.03 -3.69
C ILE A 207 -6.71 -3.16 -2.43
N HIS A 208 -6.78 -1.84 -2.59
CA HIS A 208 -6.86 -0.91 -1.47
C HIS A 208 -8.17 -1.08 -0.69
N GLU A 209 -9.29 -1.24 -1.37
CA GLU A 209 -10.59 -1.56 -0.74
C GLU A 209 -10.49 -2.82 0.12
N THR A 210 -9.87 -3.88 -0.43
CA THR A 210 -9.65 -5.12 0.30
C THR A 210 -8.77 -4.91 1.53
N ASN A 211 -7.71 -4.11 1.41
CA ASN A 211 -6.82 -3.81 2.53
C ASN A 211 -7.52 -3.03 3.64
N LEU A 212 -8.35 -2.03 3.29
CA LEU A 212 -9.16 -1.29 4.27
C LEU A 212 -10.09 -2.23 5.05
N LYS A 213 -10.82 -3.11 4.34
CA LYS A 213 -11.72 -4.09 4.95
C LYS A 213 -10.98 -5.07 5.87
N LYS A 214 -9.79 -5.54 5.47
CA LYS A 214 -8.94 -6.41 6.30
C LYS A 214 -8.46 -5.75 7.58
N GLN A 215 -8.33 -4.42 7.60
CA GLN A 215 -7.98 -3.66 8.80
C GLN A 215 -9.22 -3.28 9.65
N GLY A 216 -10.41 -3.76 9.30
CA GLY A 216 -11.64 -3.47 10.03
C GLY A 216 -12.13 -2.03 9.86
N MET A 217 -11.86 -1.42 8.71
CA MET A 217 -12.37 -0.12 8.33
C MET A 217 -13.60 -0.25 7.44
N LEU A 218 -14.54 0.69 7.54
CA LEU A 218 -15.64 0.79 6.60
C LEU A 218 -15.16 1.44 5.31
N ALA A 219 -15.08 0.64 4.24
CA ALA A 219 -14.82 1.08 2.89
C ALA A 219 -16.15 1.18 2.14
N LEU A 220 -16.62 2.42 1.91
CA LEU A 220 -17.93 2.71 1.34
C LEU A 220 -17.80 3.45 0.01
N THR A 221 -18.75 3.24 -0.88
CA THR A 221 -18.90 4.04 -2.10
C THR A 221 -20.16 4.87 -2.04
N PHE A 222 -20.14 6.05 -2.65
CA PHE A 222 -21.34 6.85 -2.81
C PHE A 222 -22.37 6.07 -3.66
N ALA A 223 -23.63 6.03 -3.20
CA ALA A 223 -24.72 5.49 -3.99
C ALA A 223 -24.97 6.33 -5.25
N ASN A 224 -24.86 7.64 -5.14
CA ASN A 224 -24.79 8.59 -6.23
C ASN A 224 -23.46 9.34 -6.15
N LYS A 225 -22.61 9.24 -7.19
CA LYS A 225 -21.28 9.87 -7.23
C LYS A 225 -21.32 11.38 -7.11
N GLU A 226 -22.40 12.03 -7.54
CA GLU A 226 -22.61 13.47 -7.43
C GLU A 226 -22.74 13.93 -5.97
N ASP A 227 -23.08 13.02 -5.04
CA ASP A 227 -23.15 13.34 -3.62
C ASP A 227 -21.77 13.69 -3.03
N TYR A 228 -20.69 13.29 -3.69
CA TYR A 228 -19.34 13.77 -3.36
C TYR A 228 -19.26 15.29 -3.33
N ASP A 229 -19.90 15.98 -4.28
CA ASP A 229 -19.85 17.45 -4.39
C ASP A 229 -20.63 18.15 -3.28
N LYS A 230 -21.59 17.46 -2.66
CA LYS A 230 -22.39 17.97 -1.54
C LYS A 230 -21.66 17.99 -0.20
N ILE A 231 -20.53 17.26 -0.09
CA ILE A 231 -19.74 17.23 1.14
C ILE A 231 -19.03 18.57 1.33
N GLN A 232 -19.34 19.24 2.42
CA GLN A 232 -18.75 20.52 2.84
C GLN A 232 -17.66 20.31 3.87
N GLU A 233 -16.76 21.33 4.00
CA GLU A 233 -15.70 21.35 5.01
C GLU A 233 -16.19 21.52 6.43
#